data_bb0f53b372547d9fa81ef0a7f8f141ea
#
_entry.id   bb0f53b372547d9fa81ef0a7f8f141ea
#
_cell.length_a   1.000
_cell.length_b   1.000
_cell.length_c   1.000
_cell.angle_alpha   90.00
_cell.angle_beta   90.00
_cell.angle_gamma   90.00
#
_symmetry.space_group_name_H-M   'P 1'
#
loop_
_entity.id
_entity.type
_entity.pdbx_description
1 polymer ?
#
loop_
_entity_poly.entity_id
_entity_poly.type
_entity_poly.pdbx_seq_one_letter_code
_entity_poly.pdbx_strand_id
1 'polypeptide(L)' 'MATYELVQEIQNLCPNNQMRDIFFQEVETDDPEQYVRSKLQGKEISLTCDRRNDGTVTVYASCDGLTQKFIFTPI' A
#
# COMPACT_ATOMS: atom_id res chain seq x y z
N MET A 1 -13.63 3.55 13.79
CA MET A 1 -12.92 3.15 12.56
C MET A 1 -12.90 4.30 11.59
N ALA A 2 -11.76 4.51 10.97
CA ALA A 2 -11.60 5.54 9.98
C ALA A 2 -11.78 4.95 8.58
N THR A 3 -12.39 5.72 7.69
CA THR A 3 -12.56 5.33 6.31
C THR A 3 -11.49 6.01 5.46
N TYR A 4 -10.83 5.24 4.63
CA TYR A 4 -9.76 5.73 3.77
C TYR A 4 -10.04 5.35 2.32
N GLU A 5 -9.63 6.23 1.42
CA GLU A 5 -9.52 5.87 0.02
C GLU A 5 -8.14 5.27 -0.19
N LEU A 6 -8.12 4.01 -0.60
CA LEU A 6 -6.86 3.29 -0.83
C LEU A 6 -6.52 3.28 -2.30
N VAL A 7 -5.33 3.75 -2.62
CA VAL A 7 -4.74 3.63 -3.95
C VAL A 7 -3.57 2.67 -3.84
N GLN A 8 -3.66 1.57 -4.55
CA GLN A 8 -2.61 0.54 -4.56
C GLN A 8 -1.89 0.58 -5.90
N GLU A 9 -0.60 0.84 -5.87
CA GLU A 9 0.26 0.80 -7.05
C GLU A 9 1.19 -0.40 -6.96
N ILE A 10 1.17 -1.24 -7.98
CA ILE A 10 2.08 -2.37 -8.07
C ILE A 10 3.09 -2.08 -9.17
N GLN A 11 4.36 -1.98 -8.80
CA GLN A 11 5.43 -1.81 -9.76
C GLN A 11 5.92 -3.16 -10.25
N ASN A 12 5.78 -3.37 -11.53
CA ASN A 12 6.28 -4.58 -12.15
C ASN A 12 7.73 -4.39 -12.55
N LEU A 13 8.61 -5.28 -12.08
CA LEU A 13 10.05 -5.17 -12.31
C LEU A 13 10.50 -5.71 -13.68
N CYS A 14 9.56 -6.02 -14.56
CA CYS A 14 9.94 -6.42 -15.93
C CYS A 14 10.52 -5.24 -16.69
N PRO A 15 11.78 -5.32 -17.16
CA PRO A 15 12.43 -4.17 -17.79
C PRO A 15 11.78 -3.70 -19.07
N ASN A 16 10.93 -4.50 -19.69
CA ASN A 16 10.23 -4.13 -20.92
C ASN A 16 8.78 -3.72 -20.69
N ASN A 17 8.34 -3.69 -19.43
CA ASN A 17 6.95 -3.44 -19.12
C ASN A 17 6.86 -2.27 -18.14
N GLN A 18 6.52 -1.10 -18.63
CA GLN A 18 6.32 0.08 -17.81
C GLN A 18 4.89 0.20 -17.29
N MET A 19 4.14 -0.88 -17.35
CA MET A 19 2.76 -0.87 -16.90
C MET A 19 2.70 -0.91 -15.39
N ARG A 20 2.10 0.13 -14.81
CA ARG A 20 1.77 0.17 -13.40
C ARG A 20 0.32 -0.24 -13.26
N ASP A 21 0.09 -1.25 -12.45
CA ASP A 21 -1.28 -1.61 -12.10
C ASP A 21 -1.70 -0.73 -10.94
N ILE A 22 -2.76 0.06 -11.15
CA ILE A 22 -3.28 0.96 -10.13
C ILE A 22 -4.70 0.51 -9.80
N PHE A 23 -4.94 0.25 -8.51
CA PHE A 23 -6.24 -0.16 -8.01
C PHE A 23 -6.76 0.87 -7.02
N PHE A 24 -8.03 1.19 -7.13
CA PHE A 24 -8.71 2.12 -6.23
C PHE A 24 -9.77 1.36 -5.45
N GLN A 25 -9.79 1.56 -4.13
CA GLN A 25 -10.86 0.98 -3.31
C GLN A 25 -11.03 1.81 -2.04
N GLU A 26 -12.18 1.65 -1.41
CA GLU A 26 -12.48 2.30 -0.15
C GLU A 26 -12.38 1.27 0.96
N VAL A 27 -11.65 1.59 2.03
CA VAL A 27 -11.42 0.66 3.13
C VAL A 27 -11.68 1.32 4.47
N GLU A 28 -12.14 0.54 5.43
CA GLU A 28 -12.30 0.97 6.81
C GLU A 28 -11.27 0.25 7.66
N THR A 29 -10.41 1.02 8.31
CA THR A 29 -9.40 0.45 9.19
C THR A 29 -8.94 1.49 10.20
N ASP A 30 -8.55 1.03 11.38
CA ASP A 30 -7.95 1.89 12.40
C ASP A 30 -6.44 2.02 12.19
N ASP A 31 -5.83 1.07 11.50
CA ASP A 31 -4.38 1.04 11.31
C ASP A 31 -4.07 0.59 9.88
N PRO A 32 -3.74 1.55 8.98
CA PRO A 32 -3.40 1.21 7.61
C PRO A 32 -2.20 0.26 7.48
N GLU A 33 -1.21 0.39 8.36
CA GLU A 33 -0.05 -0.50 8.33
C GLU A 33 -0.46 -1.95 8.59
N GLN A 34 -1.31 -2.16 9.59
CA GLN A 34 -1.80 -3.49 9.92
C GLN A 34 -2.68 -4.05 8.80
N TYR A 35 -3.45 -3.21 8.16
CA TYR A 35 -4.26 -3.61 7.01
C TYR A 35 -3.39 -4.19 5.90
N VAL A 36 -2.30 -3.49 5.56
CA VAL A 36 -1.38 -3.94 4.52
C VAL A 36 -0.70 -5.24 4.94
N ARG A 37 -0.30 -5.32 6.20
CA ARG A 37 0.35 -6.50 6.74
C ARG A 37 -0.54 -7.74 6.69
N SER A 38 -1.82 -7.57 6.98
CA SER A 38 -2.81 -8.64 6.87
C SER A 38 -3.00 -9.10 5.44
N LYS A 39 -2.96 -8.16 4.51
CA LYS A 39 -3.20 -8.45 3.10
C LYS A 39 -2.04 -9.19 2.45
N LEU A 40 -0.81 -8.95 2.93
CA LEU A 40 0.41 -9.53 2.38
C LEU A 40 0.93 -10.66 3.27
N GLN A 41 0.07 -11.59 3.62
CA GLN A 41 0.43 -12.69 4.51
C GLN A 41 1.49 -13.60 3.92
N GLY A 42 2.42 -13.97 4.73
CA GLY A 42 3.33 -15.09 4.56
C GLY A 42 4.68 -14.77 4.03
N LYS A 43 5.70 -14.57 4.18
CA LYS A 43 7.09 -14.40 3.80
C LYS A 43 7.62 -13.03 4.20
N GLU A 44 8.92 -12.90 4.09
CA GLU A 44 9.63 -11.70 4.52
C GLU A 44 9.10 -10.48 3.76
N ILE A 45 8.32 -9.67 4.46
CA ILE A 45 7.77 -8.44 3.92
C ILE A 45 8.44 -7.29 4.65
N SER A 46 9.03 -6.38 3.89
CA SER A 46 9.57 -5.16 4.45
C SER A 46 8.54 -4.06 4.27
N LEU A 47 8.08 -3.48 5.37
CA LEU A 47 7.10 -2.40 5.34
C LEU A 47 7.73 -1.10 5.82
N THR A 48 7.49 -0.03 5.07
CA THR A 48 7.87 1.31 5.47
C THR A 48 6.61 2.17 5.46
N CYS A 49 6.35 2.85 6.57
CA CYS A 49 5.15 3.65 6.72
C CYS A 49 5.53 5.13 6.78
N ASP A 50 4.92 5.95 5.95
CA ASP A 50 5.10 7.39 5.94
C ASP A 50 3.77 8.05 6.27
N ARG A 51 3.72 8.84 7.34
CA ARG A 51 2.52 9.55 7.78
C ARG A 51 2.70 11.03 7.56
N ARG A 52 1.73 11.63 6.89
CA ARG A 52 1.72 13.06 6.64
C ARG A 52 0.82 13.80 7.63
N ASN A 53 1.03 15.11 7.71
CA ASN A 53 0.27 15.95 8.64
C ASN A 53 -1.22 16.06 8.30
N ASP A 54 -1.58 15.83 7.05
CA ASP A 54 -2.97 15.89 6.59
C ASP A 54 -3.75 14.60 6.87
N GLY A 55 -3.11 13.61 7.47
CA GLY A 55 -3.72 12.33 7.77
C GLY A 55 -3.48 11.25 6.72
N THR A 56 -2.83 11.59 5.61
CA THR A 56 -2.50 10.62 4.58
C THR A 56 -1.40 9.69 5.06
N VAL A 57 -1.61 8.39 4.88
CA VAL A 57 -0.63 7.36 5.25
C VAL A 57 -0.21 6.63 3.99
N THR A 58 1.09 6.60 3.73
CA THR A 58 1.65 5.86 2.61
C THR A 58 2.46 4.69 3.16
N VAL A 59 2.13 3.48 2.70
CA VAL A 59 2.83 2.27 3.12
C VAL A 59 3.53 1.68 1.91
N TYR A 60 4.83 1.50 2.03
CA TYR A 60 5.64 0.84 1.01
C TYR A 60 5.91 -0.58 1.43
N ALA A 61 5.52 -1.53 0.62
CA ALA A 61 5.74 -2.95 0.89
C ALA A 61 6.67 -3.54 -0.15
N SER A 62 7.70 -4.20 0.31
CA SER A 62 8.64 -4.89 -0.57
C SER A 62 8.60 -6.39 -0.25
N CYS A 63 8.27 -7.20 -1.23
CA CYS A 63 8.17 -8.65 -1.10
C CYS A 63 8.70 -9.30 -2.36
N ASP A 64 9.70 -10.17 -2.22
CA ASP A 64 10.28 -10.95 -3.32
C ASP A 64 10.66 -10.11 -4.56
N GLY A 65 11.20 -8.91 -4.32
CA GLY A 65 11.60 -8.03 -5.39
C GLY A 65 10.47 -7.21 -6.00
N LEU A 66 9.24 -7.40 -5.57
CA LEU A 66 8.11 -6.60 -5.98
C LEU A 66 7.88 -5.47 -4.97
N THR A 67 7.80 -4.25 -5.46
CA THR A 67 7.49 -3.10 -4.61
C THR A 67 6.05 -2.68 -4.85
N GLN A 68 5.27 -2.62 -3.76
CA GLN A 68 3.90 -2.16 -3.79
C GLN A 68 3.78 -0.90 -2.93
N LYS A 69 3.00 0.04 -3.42
CA LYS A 69 2.76 1.29 -2.70
C LYS A 69 1.27 1.38 -2.39
N PHE A 70 0.97 1.61 -1.14
CA PHE A 70 -0.41 1.77 -0.67
C PHE A 70 -0.58 3.17 -0.12
N ILE A 71 -1.46 3.96 -0.71
CA ILE A 71 -1.73 5.33 -0.28
C ILE A 71 -3.12 5.35 0.34
N PHE A 72 -3.18 5.68 1.62
CA PHE A 72 -4.44 5.80 2.37
C PHE A 72 -4.76 7.26 2.59
N THR A 73 -5.81 7.73 1.96
CA THR A 73 -6.26 9.11 2.09
C THR A 73 -7.54 9.14 2.91
N PRO A 74 -7.59 9.87 4.03
CA PRO A 74 -8.82 9.96 4.84
C PRO A 74 -9.95 10.59 4.05
N ILE A 75 -11.12 10.02 4.20
CA ILE A 75 -12.32 10.54 3.57
C ILE A 75 -13.15 11.32 4.58
#